data_fd51d36d4934b5019f6e3b8b27e52af8
#
_entry.id   fd51d36d4934b5019f6e3b8b27e52af8
#
_cell.length_a   1.000
_cell.length_b   1.000
_cell.length_c   1.000
_cell.angle_alpha   90.00
_cell.angle_beta   90.00
_cell.angle_gamma   90.00
#
_symmetry.space_group_name_H-M   'P 1'
#
loop_
_entity.id
_entity.type
_entity.pdbx_description
1 polymer ?
#
loop_
_entity_poly.entity_id
_entity_poly.type
_entity_poly.pdbx_seq_one_letter_code
_entity_poly.pdbx_strand_id
1 'polypeptide(L)'
;RISSKYPAGSEKQLLSALAGIEIGEGKTPIDAGFVVFNAETCKAVYDAFARGLPLIERVVTVDGDCIAKPKNLRVPIGTPLSHLIDCCGGLCKEPKKMICGGPMMGVAQWDPKAPVTKNTSALLVLSSYFDRESKLAPACIRCGRCVRGCPMRLMPAYLAMFSMQGKLDMAEQFDVMSCVECGTCSYNCPGHVPIVQYIRAAKGQINDRRRAEKAALEKSRADKPKLTNPSDSPDSGKKPETSEKSETKGKDGDK
;
A
#
# COMPACT_ATOMS: atom_id res chain seq x y z
N ARG A 1 3.90 5.83 25.22
CA ARG A 1 2.47 6.14 25.03
C ARG A 1 2.35 7.40 24.20
N ILE A 2 1.57 7.37 23.12
CA ILE A 2 1.29 8.52 22.27
C ILE A 2 -0.18 8.94 22.43
N SER A 3 -0.52 10.18 22.05
CA SER A 3 -1.89 10.65 22.13
C SER A 3 -2.78 9.91 21.12
N SER A 4 -4.02 9.63 21.52
CA SER A 4 -5.02 8.94 20.70
C SER A 4 -5.63 9.90 19.68
N LYS A 5 -4.87 10.24 18.63
CA LYS A 5 -5.31 11.13 17.54
C LYS A 5 -5.27 10.37 16.22
N TYR A 6 -6.39 10.29 15.53
CA TYR A 6 -6.45 9.70 14.21
C TYR A 6 -5.70 10.58 13.17
N PRO A 7 -4.86 10.06 12.28
CA PRO A 7 -4.49 8.65 12.06
C PRO A 7 -3.12 8.26 12.66
N ALA A 8 -2.90 8.45 13.96
CA ALA A 8 -1.61 8.22 14.64
C ALA A 8 -1.04 6.78 14.44
N GLY A 9 -1.87 5.81 14.05
CA GLY A 9 -1.44 4.44 13.73
C GLY A 9 -0.86 4.26 12.32
N SER A 10 -0.90 5.27 11.46
CA SER A 10 -0.25 5.23 10.15
C SER A 10 1.27 5.24 10.34
N GLU A 11 2.02 4.45 9.56
CA GLU A 11 3.47 4.28 9.70
C GLU A 11 4.22 5.61 9.75
N LYS A 12 3.96 6.50 8.79
CA LYS A 12 4.61 7.82 8.73
C LYS A 12 4.28 8.70 9.94
N GLN A 13 3.02 8.69 10.38
CA GLN A 13 2.57 9.47 11.53
C GLN A 13 3.12 8.91 12.85
N LEU A 14 3.21 7.59 12.95
CA LEU A 14 3.77 6.92 14.12
C LEU A 14 5.25 7.28 14.29
N LEU A 15 6.03 7.24 13.21
CA LEU A 15 7.45 7.60 13.25
C LEU A 15 7.66 9.08 13.56
N SER A 16 6.86 9.96 12.98
CA SER A 16 6.89 11.38 13.30
C SER A 16 6.59 11.63 14.79
N ALA A 17 5.60 10.92 15.36
CA ALA A 17 5.20 11.08 16.75
C ALA A 17 6.21 10.50 17.76
N LEU A 18 6.90 9.41 17.41
CA LEU A 18 7.82 8.68 18.31
C LEU A 18 9.27 9.12 18.16
N ALA A 19 9.73 9.31 16.94
CA ALA A 19 11.13 9.57 16.61
C ALA A 19 11.38 11.00 16.10
N GLY A 20 10.33 11.80 15.87
CA GLY A 20 10.46 13.15 15.31
C GLY A 20 10.92 13.16 13.85
N ILE A 21 10.83 12.00 13.14
CA ILE A 21 11.33 11.84 11.77
C ILE A 21 10.19 11.99 10.78
N GLU A 22 10.38 12.86 9.79
CA GLU A 22 9.47 13.01 8.65
C GLU A 22 9.99 12.20 7.46
N ILE A 23 9.15 11.30 6.93
CA ILE A 23 9.47 10.47 5.76
C ILE A 23 8.96 11.17 4.51
N GLY A 24 9.88 11.62 3.67
CA GLY A 24 9.60 12.32 2.43
C GLY A 24 8.84 11.50 1.38
N GLU A 25 8.52 12.15 0.27
CA GLU A 25 7.85 11.52 -0.86
C GLU A 25 8.70 10.39 -1.45
N GLY A 26 8.05 9.30 -1.83
CA GLY A 26 8.70 8.12 -2.43
C GLY A 26 9.56 7.30 -1.48
N LYS A 27 9.80 7.76 -0.24
CA LYS A 27 10.56 7.03 0.78
C LYS A 27 9.64 6.21 1.68
N THR A 28 10.20 5.10 2.16
CA THR A 28 9.56 4.18 3.10
C THR A 28 10.19 4.30 4.49
N PRO A 29 9.55 3.81 5.57
CA PRO A 29 10.17 3.71 6.89
C PRO A 29 11.52 3.01 6.88
N ILE A 30 11.69 1.99 6.02
CA ILE A 30 12.94 1.22 5.90
C ILE A 30 14.10 2.09 5.43
N ASP A 31 13.85 3.04 4.51
CA ASP A 31 14.87 3.98 4.03
C ASP A 31 15.40 4.90 5.14
N ALA A 32 14.61 5.07 6.21
CA ALA A 32 14.99 5.81 7.42
C ALA A 32 15.50 4.90 8.55
N GLY A 33 15.71 3.60 8.28
CA GLY A 33 16.22 2.63 9.25
C GLY A 33 15.17 2.11 10.25
N PHE A 34 13.87 2.27 9.94
CA PHE A 34 12.79 1.82 10.81
C PHE A 34 11.91 0.77 10.11
N VAL A 35 11.40 -0.16 10.90
CA VAL A 35 10.40 -1.12 10.46
C VAL A 35 9.17 -0.98 11.34
N VAL A 36 8.00 -0.83 10.73
CA VAL A 36 6.72 -0.73 11.42
C VAL A 36 5.87 -1.95 11.09
N PHE A 37 5.51 -2.70 12.12
CA PHE A 37 4.65 -3.88 11.98
C PHE A 37 3.32 -3.68 12.70
N ASN A 38 2.25 -4.19 12.08
CA ASN A 38 0.99 -4.40 12.77
C ASN A 38 1.16 -5.53 13.81
N ALA A 39 0.48 -5.42 14.97
CA ALA A 39 0.55 -6.40 16.04
C ALA A 39 0.15 -7.83 15.59
N GLU A 40 -0.86 -7.96 14.73
CA GLU A 40 -1.24 -9.24 14.14
C GLU A 40 -0.15 -9.82 13.24
N THR A 41 0.56 -8.97 12.49
CA THR A 41 1.69 -9.40 11.67
C THR A 41 2.82 -9.93 12.54
N CYS A 42 3.14 -9.26 13.65
CA CYS A 42 4.12 -9.75 14.62
C CYS A 42 3.74 -11.12 15.19
N LYS A 43 2.44 -11.29 15.53
CA LYS A 43 1.93 -12.58 15.99
C LYS A 43 2.07 -13.66 14.91
N ALA A 44 1.71 -13.36 13.67
CA ALA A 44 1.81 -14.32 12.57
C ALA A 44 3.27 -14.74 12.29
N VAL A 45 4.22 -13.80 12.38
CA VAL A 45 5.66 -14.08 12.27
C VAL A 45 6.10 -15.00 13.41
N TYR A 46 5.71 -14.72 14.65
CA TYR A 46 6.01 -15.59 15.79
C TYR A 46 5.44 -17.01 15.60
N ASP A 47 4.16 -17.12 15.18
CA ASP A 47 3.53 -18.43 14.96
C ASP A 47 4.25 -19.22 13.86
N ALA A 48 4.70 -18.54 12.80
CA ALA A 48 5.45 -19.19 11.72
C ALA A 48 6.82 -19.72 12.20
N PHE A 49 7.59 -18.92 12.95
CA PHE A 49 8.93 -19.30 13.42
C PHE A 49 8.93 -20.26 14.60
N ALA A 50 8.12 -19.96 15.62
CA ALA A 50 8.14 -20.73 16.87
C ALA A 50 7.26 -21.99 16.83
N ARG A 51 6.22 -22.00 16.00
CA ARG A 51 5.19 -23.03 15.97
C ARG A 51 5.06 -23.74 14.63
N GLY A 52 5.74 -23.27 13.58
CA GLY A 52 5.63 -23.80 12.22
C GLY A 52 4.23 -23.59 11.59
N LEU A 53 3.43 -22.65 12.10
CA LEU A 53 2.06 -22.43 11.65
C LEU A 53 2.01 -21.32 10.61
N PRO A 54 1.54 -21.60 9.38
CA PRO A 54 1.33 -20.57 8.37
C PRO A 54 0.12 -19.69 8.72
N LEU A 55 0.03 -18.50 8.11
CA LEU A 55 -1.10 -17.59 8.26
C LEU A 55 -2.32 -18.13 7.49
N ILE A 56 -3.15 -18.89 8.15
CA ILE A 56 -4.37 -19.52 7.61
C ILE A 56 -5.66 -18.96 8.20
N GLU A 57 -5.58 -18.17 9.26
CA GLU A 57 -6.71 -17.57 9.94
C GLU A 57 -6.43 -16.10 10.31
N ARG A 58 -7.50 -15.32 10.47
CA ARG A 58 -7.45 -13.92 10.88
C ARG A 58 -8.46 -13.65 11.99
N VAL A 59 -8.15 -12.64 12.82
CA VAL A 59 -9.15 -12.04 13.70
C VAL A 59 -9.82 -10.90 12.95
N VAL A 60 -11.14 -11.00 12.78
CA VAL A 60 -11.96 -10.01 12.07
C VAL A 60 -12.98 -9.42 13.05
N THR A 61 -13.00 -8.10 13.17
CA THR A 61 -14.02 -7.38 13.92
C THR A 61 -15.26 -7.24 13.03
N VAL A 62 -16.41 -7.74 13.50
CA VAL A 62 -17.70 -7.57 12.81
C VAL A 62 -18.53 -6.60 13.63
N ASP A 63 -18.90 -5.47 13.02
CA ASP A 63 -19.61 -4.37 13.69
C ASP A 63 -20.52 -3.62 12.71
N GLY A 64 -21.28 -2.68 13.21
CA GLY A 64 -22.21 -1.83 12.47
C GLY A 64 -23.62 -1.88 13.03
N ASP A 65 -24.40 -0.87 12.71
CA ASP A 65 -25.77 -0.75 13.25
C ASP A 65 -26.76 -1.76 12.67
N CYS A 66 -26.34 -2.54 11.65
CA CYS A 66 -27.11 -3.64 11.10
C CYS A 66 -26.77 -5.00 11.72
N ILE A 67 -25.71 -5.11 12.53
CA ILE A 67 -25.30 -6.37 13.13
C ILE A 67 -25.99 -6.58 14.48
N ALA A 68 -26.61 -7.75 14.68
CA ALA A 68 -27.36 -8.04 15.89
C ALA A 68 -26.48 -8.16 17.14
N LYS A 69 -25.32 -8.81 17.02
CA LYS A 69 -24.36 -9.05 18.13
C LYS A 69 -22.93 -8.81 17.65
N PRO A 70 -22.44 -7.55 17.66
CA PRO A 70 -21.07 -7.24 17.25
C PRO A 70 -20.03 -7.97 18.09
N LYS A 71 -18.99 -8.52 17.45
CA LYS A 71 -17.88 -9.23 18.12
C LYS A 71 -16.66 -9.41 17.23
N ASN A 72 -15.56 -9.82 17.83
CA ASN A 72 -14.36 -10.25 17.13
C ASN A 72 -14.45 -11.77 16.87
N LEU A 73 -14.21 -12.17 15.64
CA LEU A 73 -14.22 -13.57 15.21
C LEU A 73 -12.83 -13.99 14.73
N ARG A 74 -12.38 -15.18 15.14
CA ARG A 74 -11.24 -15.83 14.53
C ARG A 74 -11.77 -16.71 13.40
N VAL A 75 -11.41 -16.41 12.17
CA VAL A 75 -11.96 -17.05 10.97
C VAL A 75 -10.86 -17.51 10.04
N PRO A 76 -11.00 -18.66 9.37
CA PRO A 76 -10.11 -19.09 8.29
C PRO A 76 -10.15 -18.07 7.13
N ILE A 77 -9.01 -17.87 6.49
CA ILE A 77 -8.93 -17.12 5.24
C ILE A 77 -9.73 -17.87 4.16
N GLY A 78 -10.53 -17.14 3.38
CA GLY A 78 -11.46 -17.73 2.41
C GLY A 78 -12.90 -17.84 2.90
N THR A 79 -13.17 -17.62 4.20
CA THR A 79 -14.54 -17.64 4.74
C THR A 79 -15.38 -16.52 4.11
N PRO A 80 -16.59 -16.79 3.60
CA PRO A 80 -17.47 -15.75 3.06
C PRO A 80 -17.89 -14.73 4.11
N LEU A 81 -18.02 -13.45 3.74
CA LEU A 81 -18.45 -12.38 4.65
C LEU A 81 -19.86 -12.63 5.22
N SER A 82 -20.77 -13.25 4.43
CA SER A 82 -22.11 -13.65 4.90
C SER A 82 -22.03 -14.55 6.13
N HIS A 83 -21.11 -15.52 6.14
CA HIS A 83 -20.93 -16.41 7.30
C HIS A 83 -20.51 -15.66 8.57
N LEU A 84 -19.70 -14.60 8.43
CA LEU A 84 -19.34 -13.75 9.58
C LEU A 84 -20.57 -13.04 10.16
N ILE A 85 -21.44 -12.56 9.29
CA ILE A 85 -22.71 -11.92 9.68
C ILE A 85 -23.59 -12.92 10.42
N ASP A 86 -23.74 -14.14 9.90
CA ASP A 86 -24.53 -15.19 10.53
C ASP A 86 -24.00 -15.57 11.91
N CYS A 87 -22.67 -15.71 12.05
CA CYS A 87 -22.00 -15.93 13.35
C CYS A 87 -22.24 -14.80 14.36
N CYS A 88 -22.57 -13.61 13.89
CA CYS A 88 -22.92 -12.45 14.72
C CYS A 88 -24.42 -12.31 14.99
N GLY A 89 -25.20 -13.36 14.73
CA GLY A 89 -26.65 -13.38 14.98
C GLY A 89 -27.48 -12.79 13.83
N GLY A 90 -26.86 -12.60 12.68
CA GLY A 90 -27.51 -12.07 11.49
C GLY A 90 -27.69 -10.55 11.48
N LEU A 91 -28.49 -10.08 10.55
CA LEU A 91 -28.81 -8.67 10.38
C LEU A 91 -30.07 -8.30 11.20
N CYS A 92 -30.01 -7.19 11.93
CA CYS A 92 -31.15 -6.61 12.65
C CYS A 92 -31.83 -5.46 11.89
N LYS A 93 -31.21 -4.95 10.82
CA LYS A 93 -31.73 -3.90 9.94
C LYS A 93 -31.32 -4.20 8.50
N GLU A 94 -32.01 -3.57 7.54
CA GLU A 94 -31.62 -3.65 6.13
C GLU A 94 -30.26 -2.99 5.89
N PRO A 95 -29.27 -3.71 5.34
CA PRO A 95 -27.96 -3.18 5.08
C PRO A 95 -27.97 -2.31 3.82
N LYS A 96 -27.37 -1.13 3.90
CA LYS A 96 -27.16 -0.24 2.75
C LYS A 96 -25.72 -0.31 2.24
N LYS A 97 -24.77 -0.52 3.16
CA LYS A 97 -23.34 -0.52 2.82
C LYS A 97 -22.59 -1.53 3.68
N MET A 98 -21.76 -2.36 3.02
CA MET A 98 -20.77 -3.21 3.69
C MET A 98 -19.38 -2.65 3.41
N ILE A 99 -18.53 -2.58 4.42
CA ILE A 99 -17.17 -2.06 4.32
C ILE A 99 -16.20 -3.07 4.91
N CYS A 100 -15.24 -3.53 4.11
CA CYS A 100 -14.11 -4.31 4.57
C CYS A 100 -12.99 -3.38 5.03
N GLY A 101 -12.62 -3.45 6.30
CA GLY A 101 -11.64 -2.56 6.96
C GLY A 101 -12.30 -1.51 7.85
N GLY A 102 -11.50 -0.51 8.23
CA GLY A 102 -11.97 0.57 9.09
C GLY A 102 -12.96 1.53 8.42
N PRO A 103 -13.76 2.28 9.19
CA PRO A 103 -14.81 3.16 8.65
C PRO A 103 -14.27 4.29 7.78
N MET A 104 -13.00 4.69 7.98
CA MET A 104 -12.38 5.81 7.26
C MET A 104 -11.62 5.38 6.01
N MET A 105 -10.99 4.21 6.04
CA MET A 105 -10.07 3.73 4.98
C MET A 105 -10.55 2.46 4.30
N GLY A 106 -11.56 1.79 4.85
CA GLY A 106 -12.08 0.54 4.32
C GLY A 106 -12.65 0.66 2.91
N VAL A 107 -12.78 -0.48 2.26
CA VAL A 107 -13.31 -0.59 0.89
C VAL A 107 -14.73 -1.13 0.94
N ALA A 108 -15.65 -0.45 0.26
CA ALA A 108 -17.02 -0.91 0.15
C ALA A 108 -17.08 -2.23 -0.64
N GLN A 109 -17.85 -3.18 -0.13
CA GLN A 109 -18.13 -4.48 -0.76
C GLN A 109 -19.60 -4.56 -1.11
N TRP A 110 -19.89 -5.05 -2.31
CA TRP A 110 -21.27 -5.25 -2.78
C TRP A 110 -21.71 -6.71 -2.67
N ASP A 111 -20.75 -7.65 -2.67
CA ASP A 111 -21.02 -9.09 -2.64
C ASP A 111 -20.75 -9.65 -1.23
N PRO A 112 -21.78 -10.13 -0.52
CA PRO A 112 -21.62 -10.79 0.77
C PRO A 112 -20.91 -12.15 0.69
N LYS A 113 -20.77 -12.73 -0.51
CA LYS A 113 -20.02 -13.97 -0.75
C LYS A 113 -18.53 -13.73 -0.89
N ALA A 114 -18.08 -12.47 -0.95
CA ALA A 114 -16.66 -12.15 -1.01
C ALA A 114 -15.91 -12.81 0.16
N PRO A 115 -14.72 -13.41 -0.08
CA PRO A 115 -13.99 -14.13 0.95
C PRO A 115 -13.19 -13.20 1.85
N VAL A 116 -13.00 -13.60 3.10
CA VAL A 116 -12.00 -13.03 4.00
C VAL A 116 -10.62 -13.25 3.42
N THR A 117 -9.84 -12.17 3.30
CA THR A 117 -8.46 -12.19 2.81
C THR A 117 -7.46 -11.97 3.95
N LYS A 118 -6.17 -12.11 3.65
CA LYS A 118 -5.09 -11.81 4.61
C LYS A 118 -5.13 -10.37 5.15
N ASN A 119 -5.72 -9.43 4.42
CA ASN A 119 -5.81 -8.01 4.79
C ASN A 119 -7.14 -7.62 5.42
N THR A 120 -8.11 -8.53 5.52
CA THR A 120 -9.41 -8.26 6.11
C THR A 120 -9.29 -8.18 7.64
N SER A 121 -9.38 -6.98 8.20
CA SER A 121 -9.29 -6.74 9.65
C SER A 121 -10.64 -6.46 10.30
N ALA A 122 -11.61 -5.96 9.52
CA ALA A 122 -12.96 -5.67 10.00
C ALA A 122 -13.99 -5.81 8.87
N LEU A 123 -15.23 -6.07 9.26
CA LEU A 123 -16.42 -6.00 8.43
C LEU A 123 -17.42 -5.08 9.14
N LEU A 124 -17.76 -3.95 8.52
CA LEU A 124 -18.76 -3.01 8.99
C LEU A 124 -20.00 -3.11 8.11
N VAL A 125 -21.17 -3.30 8.72
CA VAL A 125 -22.45 -3.37 8.01
C VAL A 125 -23.36 -2.26 8.47
N LEU A 126 -23.62 -1.30 7.59
CA LEU A 126 -24.24 -0.02 7.92
C LEU A 126 -25.58 0.14 7.20
N SER A 127 -26.55 0.71 7.91
CA SER A 127 -27.86 1.09 7.36
C SER A 127 -27.80 2.43 6.60
N SER A 128 -28.93 2.83 6.03
CA SER A 128 -29.11 4.12 5.37
C SER A 128 -28.91 5.34 6.31
N TYR A 129 -28.95 5.14 7.63
CA TYR A 129 -28.67 6.21 8.60
C TYR A 129 -27.28 6.81 8.44
N PHE A 130 -26.30 5.98 8.05
CA PHE A 130 -24.91 6.41 7.81
C PHE A 130 -24.64 6.83 6.36
N ASP A 131 -25.62 6.70 5.47
CA ASP A 131 -25.50 7.10 4.06
C ASP A 131 -25.86 8.59 3.90
N ARG A 132 -24.94 9.45 4.30
CA ARG A 132 -25.10 10.91 4.13
C ARG A 132 -24.86 11.37 2.68
N GLU A 133 -24.30 10.51 1.85
CA GLU A 133 -23.85 10.85 0.49
C GLU A 133 -25.00 10.94 -0.51
N SER A 134 -26.16 10.35 -0.23
CA SER A 134 -27.23 10.20 -1.23
C SER A 134 -28.14 11.41 -1.40
N LYS A 135 -28.06 12.45 -0.55
CA LYS A 135 -29.09 13.48 -0.49
C LYS A 135 -28.72 14.87 -1.02
N LEU A 136 -27.44 15.16 -1.19
CA LEU A 136 -26.98 16.50 -1.63
C LEU A 136 -25.87 16.38 -2.68
N ALA A 137 -25.97 17.15 -3.74
CA ALA A 137 -24.86 17.30 -4.68
C ALA A 137 -23.64 17.86 -3.92
N PRO A 138 -22.50 17.16 -3.95
CA PRO A 138 -21.32 17.57 -3.20
C PRO A 138 -20.76 18.88 -3.77
N ALA A 139 -20.67 19.93 -2.95
CA ALA A 139 -20.14 21.22 -3.34
C ALA A 139 -19.09 21.73 -2.37
N CYS A 140 -17.96 22.18 -2.89
CA CYS A 140 -16.90 22.76 -2.08
C CYS A 140 -17.22 24.23 -1.73
N ILE A 141 -17.41 24.52 -0.44
CA ILE A 141 -17.64 25.87 0.09
C ILE A 141 -16.34 26.60 0.48
N ARG A 142 -15.18 26.06 0.16
CA ARG A 142 -13.83 26.62 0.42
C ARG A 142 -13.53 26.94 1.90
N CYS A 143 -14.10 26.20 2.85
CA CYS A 143 -13.96 26.45 4.30
C CYS A 143 -12.59 26.05 4.90
N GLY A 144 -11.72 25.35 4.18
CA GLY A 144 -10.38 24.94 4.61
C GLY A 144 -10.32 23.85 5.68
N ARG A 145 -11.45 23.24 6.11
CA ARG A 145 -11.45 22.17 7.13
C ARG A 145 -10.63 20.94 6.72
N CYS A 146 -10.65 20.57 5.44
CA CYS A 146 -9.87 19.48 4.89
C CYS A 146 -8.35 19.72 4.99
N VAL A 147 -7.91 20.98 4.81
CA VAL A 147 -6.49 21.38 4.93
C VAL A 147 -6.06 21.31 6.40
N ARG A 148 -6.82 21.93 7.31
CA ARG A 148 -6.52 21.91 8.75
C ARG A 148 -6.51 20.51 9.35
N GLY A 149 -7.35 19.59 8.80
CA GLY A 149 -7.42 18.21 9.26
C GLY A 149 -6.42 17.26 8.58
N CYS A 150 -5.65 17.72 7.60
CA CYS A 150 -4.74 16.85 6.87
C CYS A 150 -3.48 16.53 7.70
N PRO A 151 -3.22 15.25 8.05
CA PRO A 151 -2.03 14.87 8.80
C PRO A 151 -0.73 15.02 8.00
N MET A 152 -0.83 15.02 6.67
CA MET A 152 0.29 15.20 5.74
C MET A 152 0.47 16.66 5.29
N ARG A 153 -0.31 17.60 5.86
CA ARG A 153 -0.27 19.04 5.53
C ARG A 153 -0.47 19.36 4.05
N LEU A 154 -1.18 18.48 3.33
CA LEU A 154 -1.52 18.68 1.92
C LEU A 154 -2.69 19.64 1.76
N MET A 155 -3.02 19.96 0.50
CA MET A 155 -4.18 20.77 0.12
C MET A 155 -5.29 19.92 -0.52
N PRO A 156 -6.05 19.10 0.26
CA PRO A 156 -6.96 18.09 -0.29
C PRO A 156 -8.04 18.65 -1.21
N ALA A 157 -8.50 19.88 -0.99
CA ALA A 157 -9.51 20.51 -1.86
C ALA A 157 -8.97 20.72 -3.29
N TYR A 158 -7.72 21.17 -3.42
CA TYR A 158 -7.08 21.34 -4.73
C TYR A 158 -6.78 20.00 -5.38
N LEU A 159 -6.26 19.04 -4.60
CA LEU A 159 -6.03 17.68 -5.09
C LEU A 159 -7.31 17.07 -5.67
N ALA A 160 -8.44 17.17 -4.96
CA ALA A 160 -9.72 16.68 -5.46
C ALA A 160 -10.15 17.42 -6.72
N MET A 161 -10.00 18.75 -6.77
CA MET A 161 -10.35 19.56 -7.94
C MET A 161 -9.54 19.15 -9.18
N PHE A 162 -8.22 19.02 -9.06
CA PHE A 162 -7.36 18.58 -10.16
C PHE A 162 -7.69 17.16 -10.61
N SER A 163 -7.94 16.25 -9.66
CA SER A 163 -8.35 14.88 -9.95
C SER A 163 -9.67 14.81 -10.71
N MET A 164 -10.67 15.60 -10.31
CA MET A 164 -11.96 15.69 -11.01
C MET A 164 -11.82 16.22 -12.44
N GLN A 165 -10.86 17.12 -12.68
CA GLN A 165 -10.59 17.70 -13.99
C GLN A 165 -9.63 16.83 -14.84
N GLY A 166 -9.14 15.70 -14.34
CA GLY A 166 -8.15 14.86 -15.03
C GLY A 166 -6.77 15.52 -15.17
N LYS A 167 -6.49 16.58 -14.42
CA LYS A 167 -5.20 17.30 -14.45
C LYS A 167 -4.19 16.61 -13.55
N LEU A 168 -3.74 15.41 -13.95
CA LEU A 168 -2.88 14.56 -13.15
C LEU A 168 -1.52 15.20 -12.85
N ASP A 169 -0.94 15.93 -13.80
CA ASP A 169 0.35 16.60 -13.61
C ASP A 169 0.28 17.70 -12.54
N MET A 170 -0.85 18.44 -12.49
CA MET A 170 -1.10 19.40 -11.42
C MET A 170 -1.28 18.69 -10.08
N ALA A 171 -1.96 17.54 -10.06
CA ALA A 171 -2.11 16.77 -8.84
C ALA A 171 -0.75 16.24 -8.33
N GLU A 172 0.17 15.85 -9.22
CA GLU A 172 1.54 15.46 -8.85
C GLU A 172 2.34 16.65 -8.31
N GLN A 173 2.26 17.83 -8.92
CA GLN A 173 2.91 19.06 -8.42
C GLN A 173 2.43 19.46 -7.01
N PHE A 174 1.21 19.08 -6.64
CA PHE A 174 0.64 19.28 -5.30
C PHE A 174 0.80 18.06 -4.39
N ASP A 175 1.78 17.20 -4.65
CA ASP A 175 2.17 16.06 -3.83
C ASP A 175 1.05 15.04 -3.56
N VAL A 176 0.20 14.76 -4.56
CA VAL A 176 -0.90 13.80 -4.41
C VAL A 176 -0.41 12.42 -3.95
N MET A 177 0.80 12.02 -4.36
CA MET A 177 1.39 10.73 -4.00
C MET A 177 1.75 10.64 -2.51
N SER A 178 1.99 11.75 -1.83
CA SER A 178 2.25 11.82 -0.39
C SER A 178 0.99 11.61 0.47
N CYS A 179 -0.21 11.58 -0.15
CA CYS A 179 -1.46 11.34 0.56
C CYS A 179 -1.51 9.90 1.11
N VAL A 180 -1.72 9.76 2.42
CA VAL A 180 -1.89 8.45 3.10
C VAL A 180 -3.34 7.94 3.08
N GLU A 181 -4.24 8.61 2.35
CA GLU A 181 -5.64 8.20 2.13
C GLU A 181 -6.44 7.96 3.43
N CYS A 182 -6.10 8.64 4.49
CA CYS A 182 -6.71 8.45 5.82
C CYS A 182 -8.20 8.83 5.92
N GLY A 183 -8.77 9.52 4.93
CA GLY A 183 -10.20 9.89 4.93
C GLY A 183 -10.57 11.14 5.73
N THR A 184 -9.69 11.69 6.55
CA THR A 184 -9.99 12.84 7.44
C THR A 184 -10.54 14.05 6.69
N CYS A 185 -10.05 14.30 5.48
CA CYS A 185 -10.52 15.43 4.65
C CYS A 185 -11.97 15.26 4.20
N SER A 186 -12.38 14.05 3.78
CA SER A 186 -13.76 13.74 3.41
C SER A 186 -14.68 13.76 4.63
N TYR A 187 -14.23 13.20 5.76
CA TYR A 187 -14.98 13.17 7.01
C TYR A 187 -15.30 14.58 7.53
N ASN A 188 -14.31 15.49 7.50
CA ASN A 188 -14.45 16.86 7.98
C ASN A 188 -15.15 17.80 6.97
N CYS A 189 -15.49 17.33 5.76
CA CYS A 189 -16.06 18.16 4.73
C CYS A 189 -17.54 18.45 4.96
N PRO A 190 -17.97 19.70 5.24
CA PRO A 190 -19.37 20.03 5.41
C PRO A 190 -20.16 20.01 4.10
N GLY A 191 -19.45 20.11 2.95
CA GLY A 191 -20.05 20.00 1.61
C GLY A 191 -20.07 18.55 1.08
N HIS A 192 -19.74 17.56 1.91
CA HIS A 192 -19.77 16.13 1.59
C HIS A 192 -19.03 15.73 0.31
N VAL A 193 -17.97 16.49 -0.06
CA VAL A 193 -17.15 16.18 -1.24
C VAL A 193 -16.37 14.90 -0.96
N PRO A 194 -16.45 13.89 -1.84
CA PRO A 194 -15.71 12.61 -1.69
C PRO A 194 -14.23 12.77 -2.06
N ILE A 195 -13.52 13.62 -1.31
CA ILE A 195 -12.15 14.08 -1.60
C ILE A 195 -11.19 12.89 -1.76
N VAL A 196 -11.25 11.93 -0.82
CA VAL A 196 -10.35 10.76 -0.83
C VAL A 196 -10.58 9.89 -2.06
N GLN A 197 -11.81 9.72 -2.50
CA GLN A 197 -12.13 8.92 -3.68
C GLN A 197 -11.51 9.52 -4.94
N TYR A 198 -11.59 10.83 -5.11
CA TYR A 198 -10.93 11.53 -6.23
C TYR A 198 -9.40 11.40 -6.16
N ILE A 199 -8.82 11.57 -4.98
CA ILE A 199 -7.37 11.39 -4.78
C ILE A 199 -6.94 9.95 -5.10
N ARG A 200 -7.69 8.94 -4.65
CA ARG A 200 -7.41 7.52 -4.96
C ARG A 200 -7.46 7.26 -6.46
N ALA A 201 -8.47 7.78 -7.14
CA ALA A 201 -8.59 7.64 -8.60
C ALA A 201 -7.38 8.26 -9.32
N ALA A 202 -6.97 9.48 -8.95
CA ALA A 202 -5.80 10.13 -9.53
C ALA A 202 -4.51 9.36 -9.27
N LYS A 203 -4.29 8.89 -8.03
CA LYS A 203 -3.13 8.06 -7.69
C LYS A 203 -3.09 6.75 -8.49
N GLY A 204 -4.24 6.11 -8.70
CA GLY A 204 -4.36 4.94 -9.56
C GLY A 204 -3.88 5.23 -10.97
N GLN A 205 -4.43 6.26 -11.61
CA GLN A 205 -4.07 6.67 -12.98
C GLN A 205 -2.59 7.06 -13.10
N ILE A 206 -2.03 7.77 -12.13
CA ILE A 206 -0.61 8.14 -12.09
C ILE A 206 0.27 6.88 -11.99
N ASN A 207 -0.10 5.94 -11.11
CA ASN A 207 0.64 4.69 -10.96
C ASN A 207 0.60 3.84 -12.23
N ASP A 208 -0.54 3.77 -12.91
CA ASP A 208 -0.69 3.04 -14.17
C ASP A 208 0.16 3.68 -15.28
N ARG A 209 0.18 5.02 -15.37
CA ARG A 209 1.07 5.77 -16.26
C ARG A 209 2.55 5.44 -16.00
N ARG A 210 2.99 5.53 -14.73
CA ARG A 210 4.37 5.21 -14.33
C ARG A 210 4.75 3.76 -14.61
N ARG A 211 3.82 2.81 -14.47
CA ARG A 211 4.04 1.39 -14.81
C ARG A 211 4.20 1.20 -16.32
N ALA A 212 3.35 1.85 -17.13
CA ALA A 212 3.45 1.79 -18.57
C ALA A 212 4.77 2.37 -19.08
N GLU A 213 5.20 3.52 -18.55
CA GLU A 213 6.49 4.15 -18.88
C GLU A 213 7.67 3.24 -18.52
N LYS A 214 7.68 2.63 -17.34
CA LYS A 214 8.71 1.66 -16.94
C LYS A 214 8.77 0.46 -17.87
N ALA A 215 7.61 -0.12 -18.20
CA ALA A 215 7.54 -1.27 -19.11
C ALA A 215 8.04 -0.91 -20.52
N ALA A 216 7.73 0.29 -21.02
CA ALA A 216 8.24 0.79 -22.30
C ALA A 216 9.77 0.97 -22.28
N LEU A 217 10.31 1.53 -21.19
CA LEU A 217 11.74 1.72 -21.00
C LEU A 217 12.50 0.38 -20.91
N GLU A 218 11.94 -0.60 -20.19
CA GLU A 218 12.53 -1.94 -20.10
C GLU A 218 12.55 -2.65 -21.46
N LYS A 219 11.47 -2.55 -22.25
CA LYS A 219 11.44 -3.06 -23.63
C LYS A 219 12.50 -2.40 -24.49
N SER A 220 12.62 -1.07 -24.45
CA SER A 220 13.63 -0.34 -25.23
C SER A 220 15.07 -0.66 -24.82
N ARG A 221 15.31 -1.06 -23.57
CA ARG A 221 16.62 -1.53 -23.09
C ARG A 221 16.93 -2.95 -23.55
N ALA A 222 15.91 -3.82 -23.59
CA ALA A 222 16.05 -5.19 -24.07
C ALA A 222 16.32 -5.26 -25.57
N ASP A 223 15.76 -4.33 -26.36
CA ASP A 223 15.92 -4.24 -27.80
C ASP A 223 17.26 -3.58 -28.25
N LYS A 224 18.05 -3.01 -27.33
CA LYS A 224 19.39 -2.50 -27.67
C LYS A 224 20.34 -3.67 -27.87
N PRO A 225 20.95 -3.84 -29.05
CA PRO A 225 21.94 -4.90 -29.29
C PRO A 225 23.09 -4.73 -28.28
N LYS A 226 23.44 -5.83 -27.60
CA LYS A 226 24.68 -5.87 -26.79
C LYS A 226 25.83 -5.47 -27.71
N LEU A 227 26.45 -4.33 -27.47
CA LEU A 227 27.74 -4.01 -28.06
C LEU A 227 28.69 -5.13 -27.63
N THR A 228 29.03 -6.00 -28.58
CA THR A 228 30.11 -6.96 -28.42
C THR A 228 31.41 -6.16 -28.26
N ASN A 229 32.06 -6.35 -27.13
CA ASN A 229 33.42 -5.79 -26.93
C ASN A 229 34.34 -6.29 -28.05
N PRO A 230 35.17 -5.43 -28.67
CA PRO A 230 36.07 -5.83 -29.77
C PRO A 230 37.25 -6.72 -29.35
N SER A 231 37.23 -7.32 -28.15
CA SER A 231 38.35 -8.13 -27.62
C SER A 231 38.17 -9.64 -27.78
N ASP A 232 37.08 -10.13 -28.35
CA ASP A 232 36.92 -11.57 -28.65
C ASP A 232 37.08 -11.85 -30.15
N SER A 233 38.31 -11.68 -30.66
CA SER A 233 38.73 -12.28 -31.91
C SER A 233 39.33 -13.68 -31.62
N PRO A 234 38.87 -14.75 -32.28
CA PRO A 234 39.46 -16.06 -32.11
C PRO A 234 40.85 -16.07 -32.80
N ASP A 235 41.87 -16.20 -31.97
CA ASP A 235 43.24 -16.44 -32.40
C ASP A 235 43.31 -17.82 -33.09
N SER A 236 43.49 -17.77 -34.42
CA SER A 236 43.72 -18.94 -35.24
C SER A 236 45.15 -19.41 -35.08
N GLY A 237 45.35 -20.45 -34.30
CA GLY A 237 46.62 -21.12 -34.11
C GLY A 237 47.19 -21.70 -35.40
N LYS A 238 48.45 -21.40 -35.67
CA LYS A 238 49.38 -22.23 -36.43
C LYS A 238 50.66 -22.38 -35.65
N LYS A 239 50.91 -23.62 -35.20
CA LYS A 239 52.25 -24.09 -34.83
C LYS A 239 53.16 -24.13 -36.04
N PRO A 240 54.49 -23.93 -35.88
CA PRO A 240 55.43 -24.93 -36.36
C PRO A 240 56.33 -25.45 -35.22
N GLU A 241 56.61 -26.75 -35.34
CA GLU A 241 57.62 -27.49 -34.62
C GLU A 241 58.99 -27.04 -35.05
N THR A 242 59.99 -27.04 -34.14
CA THR A 242 61.29 -27.75 -34.27
C THR A 242 62.17 -27.50 -33.05
N SER A 243 62.52 -28.60 -32.42
CA SER A 243 63.83 -29.22 -32.10
C SER A 243 64.78 -28.48 -31.13
N GLU A 244 65.05 -29.25 -30.08
CA GLU A 244 66.33 -29.68 -29.46
C GLU A 244 67.34 -28.60 -29.00
N LYS A 245 67.68 -28.68 -27.75
CA LYS A 245 68.90 -29.21 -27.10
C LYS A 245 69.16 -28.51 -25.75
N SER A 246 69.16 -29.28 -24.70
CA SER A 246 70.24 -29.59 -23.75
C SER A 246 71.09 -28.43 -23.19
N GLU A 247 71.13 -28.41 -21.90
CA GLU A 247 72.24 -28.54 -20.95
C GLU A 247 72.19 -27.60 -19.76
N THR A 248 72.01 -28.23 -18.64
CA THR A 248 72.84 -28.35 -17.42
C THR A 248 73.18 -27.12 -16.58
N LYS A 249 73.08 -27.38 -15.33
CA LYS A 249 73.80 -26.84 -14.12
C LYS A 249 73.51 -25.39 -13.74
N GLY A 250 73.35 -25.04 -12.56
CA GLY A 250 73.59 -25.60 -11.24
C GLY A 250 73.43 -24.51 -10.18
N LYS A 251 73.15 -24.98 -9.03
CA LYS A 251 73.66 -24.55 -7.71
C LYS A 251 73.40 -23.13 -7.18
N ASP A 252 72.86 -23.24 -5.98
CA ASP A 252 73.22 -22.52 -4.75
C ASP A 252 72.81 -21.04 -4.69
N GLY A 253 72.14 -20.58 -3.71
CA GLY A 253 72.26 -20.69 -2.29
C GLY A 253 71.70 -19.41 -1.64
N ASP A 254 71.10 -19.64 -0.53
CA ASP A 254 71.10 -18.83 0.68
C ASP A 254 70.75 -17.31 0.63
N LYS A 255 69.67 -16.92 1.19
CA LYS A 255 69.52 -16.40 2.55
C LYS A 255 68.06 -16.07 2.82
#